data_025d0db6a5405bfdf7136bcb23a5cd32
#
_entry.id   025d0db6a5405bfdf7136bcb23a5cd32
#
_cell.length_a   1.000
_cell.length_b   1.000
_cell.length_c   1.000
_cell.angle_alpha   90.00
_cell.angle_beta   90.00
_cell.angle_gamma   90.00
#
_symmetry.space_group_name_H-M   'P 1'
#
loop_
_entity.id
_entity.type
_entity.pdbx_description
1 polymer ?
#
loop_
_entity_poly.entity_id
_entity_poly.type
_entity_poly.pdbx_seq_one_letter_code
_entity_poly.pdbx_strand_id
1 'polypeptide(L)'
;PLYSSAASDVYKRQPHIYASEALSHITVLDLTRVRSGPTAVRQLADWGANVIKIEPPESIEPDGSLGASRDTADFQNLHRNKRSLTLNLKDKKAIEIFYKLVEKSDVVVENFRPDVKDRLGINYSKLEKINPKIILASISGFGQDGPYGKRPGFDQIAQGMGGLMSITGAPGEAVSYTHLTLPTNREV
;
A
#
# COMPACT_ATOMS: atom_id res chain seq x y z
N PRO A 1 -1.41 -32.10 11.96
CA PRO A 1 -2.31 -31.64 10.93
C PRO A 1 -1.62 -31.78 9.59
N LEU A 2 -2.10 -32.77 8.82
CA LEU A 2 -1.65 -33.05 7.47
C LEU A 2 -2.23 -31.98 6.53
N TYR A 3 -1.58 -30.85 6.41
CA TYR A 3 -1.74 -30.06 5.19
C TYR A 3 -1.03 -30.84 4.09
N SER A 4 -1.81 -31.55 3.31
CA SER A 4 -1.33 -32.32 2.18
C SER A 4 -0.59 -31.39 1.23
N SER A 5 0.65 -31.75 0.91
CA SER A 5 1.44 -31.11 -0.15
C SER A 5 0.65 -30.98 -1.47
N ALA A 6 -0.30 -31.88 -1.71
CA ALA A 6 -1.21 -31.86 -2.84
C ALA A 6 -2.16 -30.64 -2.85
N ALA A 7 -2.69 -30.19 -1.71
CA ALA A 7 -3.53 -28.99 -1.66
C ALA A 7 -2.72 -27.73 -1.99
N SER A 8 -1.48 -27.63 -1.48
CA SER A 8 -0.54 -26.58 -1.82
C SER A 8 -0.20 -26.55 -3.32
N ASP A 9 -0.07 -27.70 -3.96
CA ASP A 9 0.24 -27.80 -5.39
C ASP A 9 -0.96 -27.48 -6.29
N VAL A 10 -2.18 -27.77 -5.84
CA VAL A 10 -3.40 -27.38 -6.56
C VAL A 10 -3.55 -25.86 -6.57
N TYR A 11 -3.30 -25.16 -5.45
CA TYR A 11 -3.31 -23.72 -5.40
C TYR A 11 -2.23 -23.06 -6.28
N LYS A 12 -1.06 -23.67 -6.39
CA LYS A 12 0.02 -23.19 -7.25
C LYS A 12 -0.26 -23.37 -8.75
N ARG A 13 -1.14 -24.31 -9.10
CA ARG A 13 -1.47 -24.65 -10.49
C ARG A 13 -2.76 -24.04 -11.00
N GLN A 14 -3.54 -23.38 -10.13
CA GLN A 14 -4.72 -22.67 -10.61
C GLN A 14 -4.26 -21.49 -11.46
N PRO A 15 -4.77 -21.35 -12.70
CA PRO A 15 -4.51 -20.15 -13.46
C PRO A 15 -5.04 -18.95 -12.68
N HIS A 16 -4.24 -17.91 -12.59
CA HIS A 16 -4.66 -16.64 -12.02
C HIS A 16 -5.85 -16.14 -12.84
N ILE A 17 -7.05 -16.28 -12.31
CA ILE A 17 -8.24 -15.67 -12.91
C ILE A 17 -8.20 -14.20 -12.51
N TYR A 18 -7.71 -13.35 -13.39
CA TYR A 18 -7.78 -11.91 -13.20
C TYR A 18 -9.23 -11.45 -13.36
N ALA A 19 -9.70 -10.61 -12.48
CA ALA A 19 -11.00 -9.96 -12.62
C ALA A 19 -11.07 -9.05 -13.87
N SER A 20 -9.90 -8.59 -14.33
CA SER A 20 -9.71 -7.78 -15.54
C SER A 20 -8.31 -8.05 -16.11
N GLU A 21 -8.15 -7.85 -17.40
CA GLU A 21 -6.85 -7.91 -18.09
C GLU A 21 -6.36 -6.52 -18.54
N ALA A 22 -7.12 -5.47 -18.23
CA ALA A 22 -6.84 -4.12 -18.72
C ALA A 22 -5.42 -3.62 -18.39
N LEU A 23 -4.90 -3.99 -17.22
CA LEU A 23 -3.55 -3.63 -16.77
C LEU A 23 -2.60 -4.83 -16.68
N SER A 24 -2.88 -5.94 -17.34
CA SER A 24 -2.07 -7.17 -17.27
C SER A 24 -0.61 -6.99 -17.70
N HIS A 25 -0.34 -5.96 -18.50
CA HIS A 25 1.00 -5.59 -18.97
C HIS A 25 1.78 -4.70 -17.97
N ILE A 26 1.16 -4.27 -16.87
CA ILE A 26 1.77 -3.37 -15.87
C ILE A 26 2.24 -4.17 -14.64
N THR A 27 3.48 -3.96 -14.24
CA THR A 27 4.04 -4.50 -12.99
C THR A 27 4.24 -3.38 -11.98
N VAL A 28 3.68 -3.57 -10.78
CA VAL A 28 3.67 -2.59 -9.69
C VAL A 28 4.40 -3.14 -8.47
N LEU A 29 5.35 -2.39 -7.95
CA LEU A 29 5.98 -2.63 -6.65
C LEU A 29 5.26 -1.81 -5.59
N ASP A 30 4.58 -2.49 -4.68
CA ASP A 30 3.75 -1.88 -3.63
C ASP A 30 4.51 -1.84 -2.30
N LEU A 31 4.98 -0.65 -1.91
CA LEU A 31 5.61 -0.38 -0.62
C LEU A 31 4.64 0.25 0.38
N THR A 32 3.37 0.35 0.01
CA THR A 32 2.38 1.11 0.79
C THR A 32 1.91 0.37 2.04
N ARG A 33 1.46 1.14 3.04
CA ARG A 33 1.00 0.65 4.33
C ARG A 33 -0.31 1.32 4.74
N VAL A 34 -0.95 0.78 5.74
CA VAL A 34 -2.18 1.28 6.36
C VAL A 34 -3.36 1.23 5.39
N ARG A 35 -3.84 2.36 4.83
CA ARG A 35 -5.10 2.40 4.10
C ARG A 35 -5.03 3.02 2.71
N SER A 36 -4.68 4.30 2.61
CA SER A 36 -4.79 5.06 1.36
C SER A 36 -3.97 4.46 0.22
N GLY A 37 -2.70 4.16 0.49
CA GLY A 37 -1.81 3.50 -0.46
C GLY A 37 -2.27 2.10 -0.85
N PRO A 38 -2.50 1.18 0.10
CA PRO A 38 -3.02 -0.14 -0.20
C PRO A 38 -4.33 -0.13 -0.99
N THR A 39 -5.25 0.81 -0.70
CA THR A 39 -6.50 0.98 -1.46
C THR A 39 -6.22 1.40 -2.91
N ALA A 40 -5.34 2.36 -3.14
CA ALA A 40 -4.98 2.79 -4.48
C ALA A 40 -4.35 1.65 -5.30
N VAL A 41 -3.38 0.93 -4.71
CA VAL A 41 -2.71 -0.18 -5.39
C VAL A 41 -3.64 -1.38 -5.60
N ARG A 42 -4.59 -1.60 -4.67
CA ARG A 42 -5.63 -2.62 -4.85
C ARG A 42 -6.44 -2.38 -6.13
N GLN A 43 -6.78 -1.13 -6.45
CA GLN A 43 -7.49 -0.82 -7.68
C GLN A 43 -6.70 -1.28 -8.91
N LEU A 44 -5.38 -1.05 -8.93
CA LEU A 44 -4.53 -1.53 -10.03
C LEU A 44 -4.53 -3.06 -10.11
N ALA A 45 -4.44 -3.74 -8.96
CA ALA A 45 -4.49 -5.20 -8.89
C ALA A 45 -5.85 -5.76 -9.37
N ASP A 46 -6.97 -5.12 -8.98
CA ASP A 46 -8.31 -5.52 -9.41
C ASP A 46 -8.51 -5.34 -10.93
N TRP A 47 -7.78 -4.42 -11.56
CA TRP A 47 -7.75 -4.21 -13.01
C TRP A 47 -6.69 -5.06 -13.73
N GLY A 48 -6.07 -6.00 -13.03
CA GLY A 48 -5.20 -7.00 -13.63
C GLY A 48 -3.71 -6.71 -13.58
N ALA A 49 -3.27 -5.60 -12.97
CA ALA A 49 -1.85 -5.32 -12.81
C ALA A 49 -1.16 -6.41 -11.96
N ASN A 50 0.06 -6.75 -12.34
CA ASN A 50 0.91 -7.66 -11.58
C ASN A 50 1.51 -6.92 -10.38
N VAL A 51 0.85 -6.98 -9.24
CA VAL A 51 1.27 -6.28 -8.02
C VAL A 51 2.10 -7.17 -7.12
N ILE A 52 3.29 -6.68 -6.76
CA ILE A 52 4.19 -7.30 -5.77
C ILE A 52 4.24 -6.39 -4.56
N LYS A 53 3.56 -6.78 -3.48
CA LYS A 53 3.63 -6.08 -2.19
C LYS A 53 4.93 -6.45 -1.50
N ILE A 54 5.72 -5.44 -1.16
CA ILE A 54 6.99 -5.59 -0.45
C ILE A 54 6.78 -5.18 1.02
N GLU A 55 7.08 -6.11 1.92
CA GLU A 55 6.84 -5.96 3.35
C GLU A 55 8.13 -6.26 4.13
N PRO A 56 8.38 -5.58 5.25
CA PRO A 56 9.47 -5.94 6.13
C PRO A 56 9.21 -7.32 6.76
N PRO A 57 10.27 -8.03 7.20
CA PRO A 57 10.11 -9.23 8.01
C PRO A 57 9.36 -8.94 9.30
N GLU A 58 8.59 -9.91 9.78
CA GLU A 58 7.83 -9.82 11.04
C GLU A 58 8.72 -9.53 12.26
N SER A 59 9.96 -9.99 12.25
CA SER A 59 10.96 -9.67 13.27
C SER A 59 11.32 -8.19 13.38
N ILE A 60 11.04 -7.40 12.31
CA ILE A 60 11.29 -5.94 12.26
C ILE A 60 10.00 -5.17 12.46
N GLU A 61 8.92 -5.68 11.92
CA GLU A 61 7.59 -5.09 12.00
C GLU A 61 6.59 -6.20 12.29
N PRO A 62 6.21 -6.37 13.56
CA PRO A 62 5.22 -7.37 13.95
C PRO A 62 3.89 -7.17 13.26
N ASP A 63 3.17 -8.27 13.01
CA ASP A 63 1.86 -8.23 12.36
C ASP A 63 0.90 -7.31 13.14
N GLY A 64 0.15 -6.51 12.41
CA GLY A 64 -0.81 -5.55 12.98
C GLY A 64 -0.20 -4.27 13.58
N SER A 65 1.14 -4.11 13.62
CA SER A 65 1.80 -2.96 14.24
C SER A 65 1.50 -1.61 13.57
N LEU A 66 1.27 -1.62 12.26
CA LEU A 66 0.93 -0.43 11.45
C LEU A 66 -0.38 -0.58 10.70
N GLY A 67 -1.38 -1.20 11.29
CA GLY A 67 -2.68 -1.41 10.65
C GLY A 67 -3.37 -2.67 11.09
N ALA A 68 -4.19 -3.22 10.23
CA ALA A 68 -4.88 -4.46 10.50
C ALA A 68 -3.95 -5.67 10.39
N SER A 69 -4.10 -6.63 11.30
CA SER A 69 -3.45 -7.94 11.21
C SER A 69 -3.85 -8.67 9.92
N ARG A 70 -2.97 -9.53 9.42
CA ARG A 70 -3.16 -10.33 8.19
C ARG A 70 -4.45 -11.14 8.19
N ASP A 71 -4.91 -11.59 9.34
CA ASP A 71 -6.11 -12.42 9.50
C ASP A 71 -7.42 -11.62 9.50
N THR A 72 -7.34 -10.29 9.49
CA THR A 72 -8.53 -9.46 9.49
C THR A 72 -9.14 -9.28 8.08
N ALA A 73 -10.46 -9.13 8.05
CA ALA A 73 -11.18 -8.85 6.82
C ALA A 73 -10.69 -7.56 6.13
N ASP A 74 -10.28 -6.56 6.92
CA ASP A 74 -9.74 -5.31 6.42
C ASP A 74 -8.42 -5.51 5.66
N PHE A 75 -7.48 -6.27 6.24
CA PHE A 75 -6.22 -6.60 5.57
C PHE A 75 -6.47 -7.39 4.27
N GLN A 76 -7.30 -8.41 4.33
CA GLN A 76 -7.63 -9.24 3.17
C GLN A 76 -8.26 -8.42 2.04
N ASN A 77 -9.16 -7.50 2.38
CA ASN A 77 -9.78 -6.62 1.40
C ASN A 77 -8.77 -5.66 0.75
N LEU A 78 -7.86 -5.08 1.53
CA LEU A 78 -6.86 -4.11 1.05
C LEU A 78 -5.75 -4.74 0.20
N HIS A 79 -5.48 -6.03 0.41
CA HIS A 79 -4.34 -6.71 -0.21
C HIS A 79 -4.71 -7.84 -1.16
N ARG A 80 -6.01 -8.01 -1.48
CA ARG A 80 -6.44 -8.99 -2.47
C ARG A 80 -5.76 -8.76 -3.82
N ASN A 81 -5.55 -9.84 -4.56
CA ASN A 81 -4.92 -9.85 -5.90
C ASN A 81 -3.46 -9.38 -5.91
N LYS A 82 -2.82 -9.21 -4.75
CA LYS A 82 -1.41 -8.86 -4.64
C LYS A 82 -0.58 -10.09 -4.28
N ARG A 83 0.60 -10.20 -4.85
CA ARG A 83 1.62 -11.17 -4.40
C ARG A 83 2.45 -10.52 -3.29
N SER A 84 2.93 -11.30 -2.32
CA SER A 84 3.75 -10.80 -1.22
C SER A 84 5.21 -11.19 -1.40
N LEU A 85 6.11 -10.28 -1.06
CA LEU A 85 7.54 -10.49 -0.95
C LEU A 85 8.04 -9.84 0.34
N THR A 86 8.65 -10.62 1.21
CA THR A 86 9.27 -10.10 2.43
C THR A 86 10.69 -9.62 2.14
N LEU A 87 10.96 -8.33 2.41
CA LEU A 87 12.24 -7.71 2.10
C LEU A 87 12.54 -6.56 3.07
N ASN A 88 13.68 -6.63 3.77
CA ASN A 88 14.12 -5.54 4.64
C ASN A 88 14.90 -4.50 3.84
N LEU A 89 14.26 -3.44 3.38
CA LEU A 89 14.89 -2.39 2.57
C LEU A 89 16.01 -1.59 3.30
N LYS A 90 16.24 -1.83 4.58
CA LYS A 90 17.39 -1.28 5.32
C LYS A 90 18.64 -2.13 5.13
N ASP A 91 18.51 -3.36 4.66
CA ASP A 91 19.64 -4.25 4.37
C ASP A 91 20.18 -4.00 2.96
N LYS A 92 21.53 -3.98 2.82
CA LYS A 92 22.20 -3.70 1.54
C LYS A 92 21.89 -4.74 0.46
N LYS A 93 21.82 -6.03 0.83
CA LYS A 93 21.49 -7.08 -0.13
C LYS A 93 20.02 -7.03 -0.55
N ALA A 94 19.15 -6.68 0.39
CA ALA A 94 17.73 -6.54 0.11
C ALA A 94 17.43 -5.37 -0.83
N ILE A 95 18.09 -4.23 -0.65
CA ILE A 95 17.91 -3.09 -1.55
C ILE A 95 18.44 -3.39 -2.97
N GLU A 96 19.51 -4.19 -3.11
CA GLU A 96 19.97 -4.65 -4.42
C GLU A 96 18.95 -5.54 -5.12
N ILE A 97 18.26 -6.41 -4.37
CA ILE A 97 17.15 -7.22 -4.89
C ILE A 97 16.00 -6.31 -5.34
N PHE A 98 15.67 -5.31 -4.53
CA PHE A 98 14.65 -4.32 -4.88
C PHE A 98 15.00 -3.59 -6.19
N TYR A 99 16.23 -3.17 -6.39
CA TYR A 99 16.66 -2.52 -7.63
C TYR A 99 16.52 -3.42 -8.86
N LYS A 100 16.81 -4.72 -8.73
CA LYS A 100 16.57 -5.70 -9.81
C LYS A 100 15.08 -5.88 -10.14
N LEU A 101 14.19 -5.70 -9.15
CA LEU A 101 12.75 -5.67 -9.40
C LEU A 101 12.35 -4.39 -10.12
N VAL A 102 12.91 -3.23 -9.74
CA VAL A 102 12.66 -1.94 -10.39
C VAL A 102 13.02 -1.97 -11.87
N GLU A 103 14.12 -2.62 -12.26
CA GLU A 103 14.51 -2.80 -13.67
C GLU A 103 13.40 -3.41 -14.54
N LYS A 104 12.54 -4.25 -13.92
CA LYS A 104 11.50 -5.03 -14.61
C LYS A 104 10.08 -4.57 -14.28
N SER A 105 9.95 -3.44 -13.61
CA SER A 105 8.66 -2.92 -13.15
C SER A 105 8.35 -1.59 -13.80
N ASP A 106 7.07 -1.25 -13.87
CA ASP A 106 6.58 -0.01 -14.46
C ASP A 106 6.32 1.05 -13.41
N VAL A 107 5.87 0.64 -12.23
CA VAL A 107 5.42 1.56 -11.17
C VAL A 107 5.96 1.11 -9.82
N VAL A 108 6.44 2.06 -9.04
CA VAL A 108 6.70 1.92 -7.60
C VAL A 108 5.71 2.82 -6.87
N VAL A 109 4.98 2.28 -5.91
CA VAL A 109 4.03 3.04 -5.10
C VAL A 109 4.47 2.99 -3.64
N GLU A 110 4.55 4.16 -3.00
CA GLU A 110 4.92 4.28 -1.61
C GLU A 110 4.07 5.34 -0.89
N ASN A 111 3.92 5.20 0.41
CA ASN A 111 3.27 6.21 1.25
C ASN A 111 4.06 6.49 2.53
N PHE A 112 5.38 6.51 2.41
CA PHE A 112 6.28 6.90 3.46
C PHE A 112 6.26 8.41 3.69
N ARG A 113 6.82 8.84 4.82
CA ARG A 113 7.17 10.25 4.99
C ARG A 113 8.23 10.66 3.96
N PRO A 114 8.21 11.88 3.45
CA PRO A 114 9.10 12.29 2.34
C PRO A 114 10.59 11.99 2.54
N ASP A 115 11.12 12.14 3.78
CA ASP A 115 12.51 11.87 4.13
C ASP A 115 12.90 10.37 4.10
N VAL A 116 11.94 9.48 4.22
CA VAL A 116 12.20 8.03 4.29
C VAL A 116 12.71 7.49 2.96
N LYS A 117 12.21 8.01 1.84
CA LYS A 117 12.64 7.60 0.49
C LYS A 117 14.13 7.82 0.29
N ASP A 118 14.63 8.98 0.72
CA ASP A 118 16.04 9.32 0.60
C ASP A 118 16.92 8.41 1.45
N ARG A 119 16.52 8.16 2.70
CA ARG A 119 17.24 7.26 3.61
C ARG A 119 17.29 5.82 3.12
N LEU A 120 16.22 5.36 2.47
CA LEU A 120 16.16 4.00 1.90
C LEU A 120 16.79 3.89 0.51
N GLY A 121 17.15 5.01 -0.13
CA GLY A 121 17.67 5.02 -1.48
C GLY A 121 16.65 4.67 -2.55
N ILE A 122 15.36 4.94 -2.29
CA ILE A 122 14.25 4.64 -3.21
C ILE A 122 13.59 5.91 -3.75
N ASN A 123 14.29 7.04 -3.71
CA ASN A 123 13.81 8.28 -4.30
C ASN A 123 13.84 8.21 -5.84
N TYR A 124 13.07 9.09 -6.48
CA TYR A 124 12.92 9.09 -7.94
C TYR A 124 14.25 9.18 -8.67
N SER A 125 15.15 10.09 -8.27
CA SER A 125 16.46 10.28 -8.91
C SER A 125 17.36 9.03 -8.89
N LYS A 126 17.16 8.14 -7.92
CA LYS A 126 17.85 6.86 -7.85
C LYS A 126 17.18 5.82 -8.74
N LEU A 127 15.85 5.73 -8.68
CA LEU A 127 15.09 4.75 -9.45
C LEU A 127 15.13 5.03 -10.95
N GLU A 128 15.07 6.29 -11.37
CA GLU A 128 15.18 6.72 -12.75
C GLU A 128 16.50 6.29 -13.40
N LYS A 129 17.61 6.31 -12.64
CA LYS A 129 18.91 5.83 -13.15
C LYS A 129 18.95 4.33 -13.40
N ILE A 130 18.09 3.56 -12.71
CA ILE A 130 17.99 2.10 -12.84
C ILE A 130 17.02 1.77 -13.98
N ASN A 131 15.87 2.44 -14.00
CA ASN A 131 14.84 2.28 -15.00
C ASN A 131 14.29 3.67 -15.42
N PRO A 132 14.73 4.23 -16.55
CA PRO A 132 14.29 5.57 -16.98
C PRO A 132 12.80 5.70 -17.28
N LYS A 133 12.07 4.56 -17.37
CA LYS A 133 10.62 4.55 -17.62
C LYS A 133 9.81 4.40 -16.33
N ILE A 134 10.47 4.28 -15.17
CA ILE A 134 9.79 4.02 -13.91
C ILE A 134 8.88 5.18 -13.50
N ILE A 135 7.70 4.86 -13.04
CA ILE A 135 6.79 5.82 -12.42
C ILE A 135 6.89 5.64 -10.90
N LEU A 136 7.25 6.70 -10.19
CA LEU A 136 7.19 6.71 -8.72
C LEU A 136 5.94 7.45 -8.26
N ALA A 137 4.99 6.72 -7.72
CA ALA A 137 3.78 7.28 -7.13
C ALA A 137 3.95 7.42 -5.61
N SER A 138 4.00 8.65 -5.14
CA SER A 138 4.20 8.99 -3.72
C SER A 138 2.91 9.54 -3.12
N ILE A 139 2.38 8.85 -2.11
CA ILE A 139 1.15 9.25 -1.40
C ILE A 139 1.54 9.83 -0.04
N SER A 140 1.16 11.07 0.21
CA SER A 140 1.40 11.72 1.50
C SER A 140 0.25 12.67 1.84
N GLY A 141 0.15 13.05 3.12
CA GLY A 141 -0.95 13.88 3.59
C GLY A 141 -0.99 15.29 2.99
N PHE A 142 0.17 15.84 2.58
CA PHE A 142 0.29 17.22 2.12
C PHE A 142 1.10 17.37 0.81
N GLY A 143 1.31 16.28 0.09
CA GLY A 143 2.17 16.28 -1.09
C GLY A 143 3.66 16.14 -0.75
N GLN A 144 4.51 16.24 -1.78
CA GLN A 144 5.96 16.06 -1.65
C GLN A 144 6.69 17.40 -1.48
N ASP A 145 6.06 18.47 -1.88
CA ASP A 145 6.54 19.87 -1.86
C ASP A 145 5.51 20.77 -1.16
N GLY A 146 5.81 22.04 -1.05
CA GLY A 146 4.92 23.02 -0.40
C GLY A 146 5.14 23.16 1.10
N PRO A 147 4.45 24.14 1.74
CA PRO A 147 4.73 24.55 3.11
C PRO A 147 4.45 23.48 4.16
N TYR A 148 3.57 22.52 3.87
CA TYR A 148 3.18 21.44 4.78
C TYR A 148 3.73 20.08 4.37
N GLY A 149 4.50 19.96 3.30
CA GLY A 149 5.01 18.69 2.77
C GLY A 149 5.73 17.81 3.79
N LYS A 150 6.38 18.40 4.81
CA LYS A 150 7.06 17.66 5.88
C LYS A 150 6.16 17.23 7.03
N ARG A 151 4.90 17.70 7.07
CA ARG A 151 3.97 17.35 8.16
C ARG A 151 3.40 15.96 7.98
N PRO A 152 3.17 15.21 9.06
CA PRO A 152 2.44 13.96 9.00
C PRO A 152 0.97 14.24 8.64
N GLY A 153 0.41 13.51 7.69
CA GLY A 153 -0.99 13.59 7.32
C GLY A 153 -1.70 12.30 7.74
N PHE A 154 -2.35 12.34 8.90
CA PHE A 154 -3.26 11.29 9.31
C PHE A 154 -4.69 11.63 8.87
N ASP A 155 -5.53 10.63 8.82
CA ASP A 155 -6.90 10.72 8.33
C ASP A 155 -7.71 11.83 9.00
N GLN A 156 -7.66 11.92 10.33
CA GLN A 156 -8.36 12.97 11.09
C GLN A 156 -7.90 14.38 10.71
N ILE A 157 -6.60 14.57 10.45
CA ILE A 157 -6.06 15.86 10.01
C ILE A 157 -6.58 16.19 8.61
N ALA A 158 -6.57 15.22 7.71
CA ALA A 158 -7.10 15.39 6.35
C ALA A 158 -8.59 15.73 6.37
N GLN A 159 -9.38 15.07 7.19
CA GLN A 159 -10.80 15.35 7.35
C GLN A 159 -11.07 16.74 7.94
N GLY A 160 -10.32 17.13 8.97
CA GLY A 160 -10.46 18.44 9.59
C GLY A 160 -10.07 19.57 8.63
N MET A 161 -8.90 19.48 8.00
CA MET A 161 -8.40 20.50 7.08
C MET A 161 -9.18 20.53 5.74
N GLY A 162 -9.67 19.38 5.29
CA GLY A 162 -10.49 19.27 4.09
C GLY A 162 -11.95 19.67 4.29
N GLY A 163 -12.33 19.99 5.51
CA GLY A 163 -13.70 20.44 5.83
C GLY A 163 -14.73 19.32 5.99
N LEU A 164 -14.34 18.04 5.83
CA LEU A 164 -15.26 16.91 5.93
C LEU A 164 -15.92 16.83 7.33
N MET A 165 -15.15 17.15 8.38
CA MET A 165 -15.68 17.19 9.74
C MET A 165 -16.76 18.28 9.93
N SER A 166 -16.73 19.37 9.18
CA SER A 166 -17.70 20.46 9.31
C SER A 166 -19.07 20.13 8.76
N ILE A 167 -19.16 19.11 7.92
CA ILE A 167 -20.43 18.66 7.29
C ILE A 167 -20.89 17.29 7.79
N THR A 168 -20.19 16.72 8.76
CA THR A 168 -20.49 15.39 9.33
C THR A 168 -21.07 15.58 10.74
N GLY A 169 -22.18 14.91 11.04
CA GLY A 169 -22.87 15.00 12.33
C GLY A 169 -24.18 15.79 12.28
N ALA A 170 -24.88 15.85 13.42
CA ALA A 170 -26.11 16.62 13.55
C ALA A 170 -25.83 18.12 13.61
N PRO A 171 -26.72 18.97 13.08
CA PRO A 171 -26.54 20.42 13.16
C PRO A 171 -26.35 20.92 14.60
N GLY A 172 -25.27 21.66 14.85
CA GLY A 172 -24.96 22.23 16.17
C GLY A 172 -24.27 21.30 17.16
N GLU A 173 -23.98 20.07 16.78
CA GLU A 173 -23.22 19.12 17.59
C GLU A 173 -21.73 19.09 17.20
N ALA A 174 -20.89 18.70 18.17
CA ALA A 174 -19.47 18.50 17.89
C ALA A 174 -19.28 17.33 16.94
N VAL A 175 -18.63 17.56 15.80
CA VAL A 175 -18.34 16.55 14.80
C VAL A 175 -17.24 15.63 15.33
N SER A 176 -17.51 14.34 15.32
CA SER A 176 -16.58 13.30 15.73
C SER A 176 -16.20 12.39 14.54
N TYR A 177 -14.96 11.92 14.54
CA TYR A 177 -14.48 10.92 13.60
C TYR A 177 -15.37 9.65 13.57
N THR A 178 -15.93 9.28 14.70
CA THR A 178 -16.84 8.14 14.83
C THR A 178 -18.08 8.26 13.97
N HIS A 179 -18.55 9.45 13.65
CA HIS A 179 -19.68 9.65 12.76
C HIS A 179 -19.41 9.27 11.31
N LEU A 180 -18.16 9.31 10.88
CA LEU A 180 -17.76 8.84 9.55
C LEU A 180 -17.66 7.32 9.44
N THR A 181 -17.41 6.64 10.55
CA THR A 181 -17.27 5.19 10.56
C THR A 181 -18.60 4.47 10.86
N LEU A 182 -19.52 5.10 11.57
CA LEU A 182 -20.82 4.53 11.92
C LEU A 182 -21.66 4.10 10.69
N PRO A 183 -21.73 4.84 9.57
CA PRO A 183 -22.43 4.40 8.39
C PRO A 183 -21.84 3.15 7.73
N THR A 184 -20.55 2.89 7.92
CA THR A 184 -19.89 1.70 7.37
C THR A 184 -20.05 0.48 8.28
N ASN A 185 -20.39 0.70 9.55
CA ASN A 185 -20.63 -0.36 10.53
C ASN A 185 -22.13 -0.65 10.70
N ARG A 186 -22.99 -0.20 9.81
CA ARG A 186 -24.38 -0.61 9.78
C ARG A 186 -24.51 -2.05 9.32
N GLU A 187 -24.19 -2.94 10.21
CA GLU A 187 -24.91 -4.19 10.36
C GLU A 187 -25.91 -3.98 11.48
N VAL A 188 -27.11 -3.68 11.13
CA VAL A 188 -28.28 -3.83 11.98
C VAL A 188 -29.16 -4.85 11.31
#